data_76fe4dfbfa840d19a96948617c5facc1
#
_entry.id   76fe4dfbfa840d19a96948617c5facc1
#
_cell.length_a   1.000
_cell.length_b   1.000
_cell.length_c   1.000
_cell.angle_alpha   90.00
_cell.angle_beta   90.00
_cell.angle_gamma   90.00
#
_symmetry.space_group_name_H-M   'P 1'
#
loop_
_entity.id
_entity.type
_entity.pdbx_description
1 polymer ?
#
loop_
_entity_poly.entity_id
_entity_poly.type
_entity_poly.pdbx_seq_one_letter_code
_entity_poly.pdbx_strand_id
1 'polypeptide(L)'
;DTITRDVLHAVRRSFITPFDRSAITALISSMDDAIDEMQQTAKAISLYDVTKFEPQMREMAAFAGQAARLVVEAVPLMRSVAKNAGRLDRITENIVHLEGAADDLHEDGLRALFRAHGEERPMAYFVGREVYSHLERVLDGFEDLANEIQGIVIDHA
;
A
#
# COMPACT_ATOMS: atom_id res chain seq x y z
N ASP A 1 13.31 -3.41 6.09
CA ASP A 1 14.55 -4.17 6.36
C ASP A 1 15.14 -3.96 7.76
N THR A 2 15.88 -2.84 8.05
CA THR A 2 16.51 -2.66 9.36
C THR A 2 15.47 -2.44 10.45
N ILE A 3 14.50 -1.57 10.23
CA ILE A 3 13.42 -1.28 11.19
C ILE A 3 12.58 -2.55 11.43
N THR A 4 12.22 -3.26 10.38
CA THR A 4 11.48 -4.53 10.44
C THR A 4 12.20 -5.54 11.30
N ARG A 5 13.50 -5.73 11.07
CA ARG A 5 14.35 -6.60 11.88
C ARG A 5 14.41 -6.16 13.34
N ASP A 6 14.55 -4.87 13.61
CA ASP A 6 14.64 -4.34 14.96
C ASP A 6 13.31 -4.51 15.73
N VAL A 7 12.16 -4.32 15.07
CA VAL A 7 10.84 -4.61 15.64
C VAL A 7 10.71 -6.10 15.96
N LEU A 8 11.05 -7.00 15.03
CA LEU A 8 10.97 -8.44 15.25
C LEU A 8 11.90 -8.89 16.41
N HIS A 9 13.08 -8.29 16.53
CA HIS A 9 13.96 -8.54 17.67
C HIS A 9 13.38 -8.03 19.00
N ALA A 10 12.75 -6.85 19.00
CA ALA A 10 12.08 -6.29 20.16
C ALA A 10 10.91 -7.17 20.62
N VAL A 11 10.08 -7.62 19.69
CA VAL A 11 8.95 -8.54 19.95
C VAL A 11 9.42 -9.84 20.61
N ARG A 12 10.50 -10.44 20.11
CA ARG A 12 11.06 -11.69 20.68
C ARG A 12 11.58 -11.50 22.10
N ARG A 13 12.10 -10.32 22.45
CA ARG A 13 12.67 -10.00 23.75
C ARG A 13 11.68 -9.47 24.77
N SER A 14 10.50 -9.01 24.31
CA SER A 14 9.46 -8.47 25.17
C SER A 14 8.71 -9.59 25.86
N PHE A 15 8.57 -9.50 27.19
CA PHE A 15 7.76 -10.45 27.94
C PHE A 15 6.25 -10.20 27.76
N ILE A 16 5.87 -8.92 27.67
CA ILE A 16 4.50 -8.47 27.43
C ILE A 16 4.49 -7.58 26.20
N THR A 17 3.58 -7.82 25.28
CA THR A 17 3.32 -7.03 24.07
C THR A 17 1.92 -6.38 24.16
N PRO A 18 1.68 -5.23 23.53
CA PRO A 18 0.40 -4.52 23.63
C PRO A 18 -0.77 -5.30 22.97
N PHE A 19 -0.49 -6.17 22.02
CA PHE A 19 -1.40 -7.11 21.39
C PHE A 19 -0.60 -8.35 20.92
N ASP A 20 -1.25 -9.29 20.27
CA ASP A 20 -0.62 -10.57 19.90
C ASP A 20 0.67 -10.36 19.07
N ARG A 21 1.68 -11.19 19.35
CA ARG A 21 2.98 -11.13 18.66
C ARG A 21 2.87 -11.48 17.19
N SER A 22 1.94 -12.38 16.83
CA SER A 22 1.69 -12.73 15.44
C SER A 22 1.12 -11.54 14.68
N ALA A 23 0.20 -10.79 15.28
CA ALA A 23 -0.36 -9.57 14.70
C ALA A 23 0.70 -8.47 14.52
N ILE A 24 1.61 -8.27 15.50
CA ILE A 24 2.73 -7.33 15.32
C ILE A 24 3.63 -7.77 14.16
N THR A 25 3.88 -9.08 14.05
CA THR A 25 4.73 -9.62 12.99
C THR A 25 4.08 -9.45 11.62
N ALA A 26 2.79 -9.76 11.49
CA ALA A 26 2.03 -9.57 10.27
C ALA A 26 2.02 -8.09 9.85
N LEU A 27 1.67 -7.20 10.77
CA LEU A 27 1.63 -5.76 10.54
C LEU A 27 2.97 -5.19 10.03
N ILE A 28 4.09 -5.55 10.67
CA ILE A 28 5.40 -5.05 10.23
C ILE A 28 5.84 -5.65 8.89
N SER A 29 5.42 -6.90 8.59
CA SER A 29 5.67 -7.51 7.29
C SER A 29 4.89 -6.80 6.19
N SER A 30 3.58 -6.55 6.36
CA SER A 30 2.78 -5.79 5.38
C SER A 30 3.33 -4.37 5.16
N MET A 31 3.87 -3.71 6.20
CA MET A 31 4.56 -2.42 6.04
C MET A 31 5.83 -2.52 5.18
N ASP A 32 6.62 -3.57 5.37
CA ASP A 32 7.86 -3.82 4.61
C ASP A 32 7.50 -4.12 3.14
N ASP A 33 6.50 -4.97 2.90
CA ASP A 33 6.01 -5.34 1.58
C ASP A 33 5.50 -4.13 0.79
N ALA A 34 4.70 -3.25 1.41
CA ALA A 34 4.22 -2.02 0.79
C ALA A 34 5.38 -1.07 0.39
N ILE A 35 6.42 -0.96 1.22
CA ILE A 35 7.61 -0.16 0.90
C ILE A 35 8.42 -0.81 -0.22
N ASP A 36 8.52 -2.13 -0.24
CA ASP A 36 9.21 -2.87 -1.28
C ASP A 36 8.52 -2.69 -2.64
N GLU A 37 7.17 -2.70 -2.69
CA GLU A 37 6.42 -2.42 -3.92
C GLU A 37 6.62 -0.98 -4.41
N MET A 38 6.67 0.02 -3.52
CA MET A 38 7.05 1.39 -3.90
C MET A 38 8.46 1.44 -4.50
N GLN A 39 9.41 0.71 -3.93
CA GLN A 39 10.78 0.63 -4.45
C GLN A 39 10.83 -0.07 -5.82
N GLN A 40 10.05 -1.14 -6.02
CA GLN A 40 9.91 -1.83 -7.30
C GLN A 40 9.32 -0.89 -8.36
N THR A 41 8.29 -0.13 -8.01
CA THR A 41 7.70 0.89 -8.89
C THR A 41 8.75 1.91 -9.35
N ALA A 42 9.53 2.45 -8.42
CA ALA A 42 10.60 3.40 -8.74
C ALA A 42 11.70 2.78 -9.64
N LYS A 43 12.05 1.50 -9.40
CA LYS A 43 13.00 0.76 -10.22
C LYS A 43 12.48 0.53 -11.63
N ALA A 44 11.20 0.17 -11.79
CA ALA A 44 10.58 -0.04 -13.11
C ALA A 44 10.55 1.26 -13.92
N ILE A 45 10.15 2.38 -13.29
CA ILE A 45 10.18 3.72 -13.90
C ILE A 45 11.58 4.06 -14.40
N SER A 46 12.60 3.83 -13.57
CA SER A 46 14.00 4.08 -13.94
C SER A 46 14.51 3.13 -15.02
N LEU A 47 14.16 1.84 -14.94
CA LEU A 47 14.61 0.81 -15.88
C LEU A 47 14.13 1.08 -17.32
N TYR A 48 12.90 1.56 -17.46
CA TYR A 48 12.28 1.84 -18.75
C TYR A 48 12.38 3.30 -19.18
N ASP A 49 13.17 4.13 -18.48
CA ASP A 49 13.33 5.57 -18.75
C ASP A 49 11.98 6.30 -18.90
N VAL A 50 11.01 5.97 -18.05
CA VAL A 50 9.67 6.57 -18.12
C VAL A 50 9.73 8.02 -17.67
N THR A 51 9.50 8.94 -18.59
CA THR A 51 9.52 10.39 -18.34
C THR A 51 8.16 11.07 -18.46
N LYS A 52 7.15 10.35 -18.97
CA LYS A 52 5.78 10.83 -19.12
C LYS A 52 4.82 9.86 -18.45
N PHE A 53 3.94 10.39 -17.64
CA PHE A 53 2.95 9.62 -16.90
C PHE A 53 1.55 10.04 -17.34
N GLU A 54 0.70 9.05 -17.59
CA GLU A 54 -0.71 9.26 -17.83
C GLU A 54 -1.38 9.92 -16.60
N PRO A 55 -2.49 10.67 -16.79
CA PRO A 55 -3.19 11.30 -15.67
C PRO A 55 -3.58 10.31 -14.57
N GLN A 56 -4.06 9.12 -14.92
CA GLN A 56 -4.45 8.06 -13.99
C GLN A 56 -3.26 7.57 -13.14
N MET A 57 -2.08 7.39 -13.74
CA MET A 57 -0.88 7.00 -12.99
C MET A 57 -0.51 8.02 -11.92
N ARG A 58 -0.68 9.33 -12.21
CA ARG A 58 -0.40 10.39 -11.25
C ARG A 58 -1.42 10.40 -10.11
N GLU A 59 -2.67 10.11 -10.43
CA GLU A 59 -3.76 10.04 -9.46
C GLU A 59 -3.59 8.83 -8.54
N MET A 60 -3.27 7.64 -9.08
CA MET A 60 -2.92 6.45 -8.30
C MET A 60 -1.73 6.72 -7.36
N ALA A 61 -0.67 7.38 -7.84
CA ALA A 61 0.46 7.78 -7.01
C ALA A 61 0.06 8.77 -5.91
N ALA A 62 -0.90 9.67 -6.17
CA ALA A 62 -1.45 10.57 -5.16
C ALA A 62 -2.25 9.81 -4.09
N PHE A 63 -3.01 8.78 -4.49
CA PHE A 63 -3.72 7.88 -3.56
C PHE A 63 -2.76 7.11 -2.68
N ALA A 64 -1.67 6.55 -3.22
CA ALA A 64 -0.62 5.92 -2.43
C ALA A 64 -0.03 6.88 -1.38
N GLY A 65 0.22 8.14 -1.76
CA GLY A 65 0.66 9.17 -0.82
C GLY A 65 -0.39 9.53 0.25
N GLN A 66 -1.68 9.40 -0.04
CA GLN A 66 -2.75 9.58 0.95
C GLN A 66 -2.82 8.38 1.90
N ALA A 67 -2.78 7.15 1.38
CA ALA A 67 -2.76 5.93 2.17
C ALA A 67 -1.57 5.90 3.14
N ALA A 68 -0.37 6.29 2.68
CA ALA A 68 0.80 6.40 3.55
C ALA A 68 0.59 7.37 4.72
N ARG A 69 -0.07 8.53 4.50
CA ARG A 69 -0.40 9.47 5.59
C ARG A 69 -1.40 8.88 6.58
N LEU A 70 -2.38 8.13 6.11
CA LEU A 70 -3.35 7.44 6.96
C LEU A 70 -2.67 6.38 7.83
N VAL A 71 -1.71 5.63 7.30
CA VAL A 71 -0.90 4.69 8.08
C VAL A 71 -0.09 5.41 9.16
N VAL A 72 0.56 6.53 8.83
CA VAL A 72 1.30 7.35 9.82
C VAL A 72 0.36 7.84 10.94
N GLU A 73 -0.91 8.13 10.63
CA GLU A 73 -1.92 8.49 11.65
C GLU A 73 -2.35 7.28 12.49
N ALA A 74 -2.51 6.09 11.88
CA ALA A 74 -3.00 4.89 12.55
C ALA A 74 -1.99 4.35 13.59
N VAL A 75 -0.71 4.27 13.27
CA VAL A 75 0.31 3.61 14.09
C VAL A 75 0.36 4.12 15.55
N PRO A 76 0.37 5.42 15.84
CA PRO A 76 0.33 5.91 17.23
C PRO A 76 -0.94 5.52 17.98
N LEU A 77 -2.09 5.39 17.29
CA LEU A 77 -3.38 5.05 17.89
C LEU A 77 -3.41 3.59 18.39
N MET A 78 -2.62 2.72 17.79
CA MET A 78 -2.51 1.31 18.16
C MET A 78 -1.92 1.08 19.56
N ARG A 79 -1.34 2.10 20.21
CA ARG A 79 -0.92 2.02 21.61
C ARG A 79 -2.10 1.80 22.58
N SER A 80 -3.32 2.10 22.17
CA SER A 80 -4.54 1.92 22.95
C SER A 80 -5.69 1.60 21.98
N VAL A 81 -5.69 0.40 21.42
CA VAL A 81 -6.61 -0.05 20.36
C VAL A 81 -8.06 0.16 20.79
N ALA A 82 -8.49 -0.42 21.93
CA ALA A 82 -9.88 -0.32 22.41
C ALA A 82 -10.38 1.14 22.52
N LYS A 83 -9.51 2.06 22.97
CA LYS A 83 -9.86 3.48 23.08
C LYS A 83 -10.00 4.17 21.72
N ASN A 84 -9.26 3.71 20.74
CA ASN A 84 -9.14 4.34 19.42
C ASN A 84 -9.83 3.54 18.30
N ALA A 85 -10.55 2.46 18.64
CA ALA A 85 -11.14 1.53 17.67
C ALA A 85 -11.91 2.26 16.56
N GLY A 86 -12.88 3.08 16.90
CA GLY A 86 -13.67 3.80 15.89
C GLY A 86 -12.90 4.86 15.08
N ARG A 87 -11.69 5.25 15.48
CA ARG A 87 -10.81 6.09 14.66
C ARG A 87 -9.95 5.23 13.73
N LEU A 88 -9.46 4.10 14.21
CA LEU A 88 -8.74 3.11 13.41
C LEU A 88 -9.65 2.56 12.31
N ASP A 89 -10.91 2.19 12.62
CA ASP A 89 -11.89 1.75 11.64
C ASP A 89 -12.06 2.74 10.49
N ARG A 90 -12.25 4.02 10.81
CA ARG A 90 -12.38 5.06 9.77
C ARG A 90 -11.12 5.23 8.92
N ILE A 91 -9.94 5.05 9.52
CA ILE A 91 -8.67 5.14 8.78
C ILE A 91 -8.54 3.96 7.82
N THR A 92 -8.82 2.74 8.27
CA THR A 92 -8.75 1.54 7.44
C THR A 92 -9.77 1.57 6.33
N GLU A 93 -11.03 1.96 6.60
CA GLU A 93 -12.05 2.18 5.58
C GLU A 93 -11.62 3.18 4.50
N ASN A 94 -10.98 4.29 4.90
CA ASN A 94 -10.47 5.26 3.94
C ASN A 94 -9.35 4.71 3.05
N ILE A 95 -8.47 3.85 3.59
CA ILE A 95 -7.41 3.19 2.80
C ILE A 95 -8.03 2.25 1.76
N VAL A 96 -9.00 1.41 2.16
CA VAL A 96 -9.73 0.51 1.25
C VAL A 96 -10.47 1.29 0.16
N HIS A 97 -11.07 2.44 0.49
CA HIS A 97 -11.70 3.31 -0.51
C HIS A 97 -10.69 3.90 -1.52
N LEU A 98 -9.47 4.22 -1.08
CA LEU A 98 -8.42 4.72 -1.99
C LEU A 98 -7.94 3.61 -2.93
N GLU A 99 -7.82 2.38 -2.44
CA GLU A 99 -7.47 1.22 -3.25
C GLU A 99 -8.56 0.95 -4.29
N GLY A 100 -9.85 0.83 -3.92
CA GLY A 100 -10.93 0.60 -4.87
C GLY A 100 -11.04 1.70 -5.94
N ALA A 101 -10.78 2.97 -5.58
CA ALA A 101 -10.70 4.06 -6.55
C ALA A 101 -9.47 3.95 -7.48
N ALA A 102 -8.37 3.39 -6.99
CA ALA A 102 -7.18 3.15 -7.79
C ALA A 102 -7.37 2.00 -8.77
N ASP A 103 -8.10 0.96 -8.39
CA ASP A 103 -8.49 -0.15 -9.25
C ASP A 103 -9.29 0.32 -10.46
N ASP A 104 -10.29 1.18 -10.24
CA ASP A 104 -11.06 1.79 -11.33
C ASP A 104 -10.16 2.60 -12.28
N LEU A 105 -9.20 3.36 -11.73
CA LEU A 105 -8.22 4.12 -12.52
C LEU A 105 -7.25 3.21 -13.28
N HIS A 106 -6.84 2.10 -12.68
CA HIS A 106 -5.98 1.08 -13.30
C HIS A 106 -6.66 0.50 -14.53
N GLU A 107 -7.91 0.00 -14.41
CA GLU A 107 -8.66 -0.56 -15.53
C GLU A 107 -8.88 0.46 -16.65
N ASP A 108 -9.30 1.67 -16.32
CA ASP A 108 -9.55 2.72 -17.30
C ASP A 108 -8.26 3.18 -17.97
N GLY A 109 -7.17 3.27 -17.22
CA GLY A 109 -5.84 3.59 -17.71
C GLY A 109 -5.32 2.55 -18.69
N LEU A 110 -5.42 1.26 -18.36
CA LEU A 110 -5.03 0.15 -19.24
C LEU A 110 -5.85 0.15 -20.52
N ARG A 111 -7.16 0.39 -20.43
CA ARG A 111 -8.06 0.46 -21.60
C ARG A 111 -7.68 1.62 -22.52
N ALA A 112 -7.40 2.79 -21.95
CA ALA A 112 -6.96 3.97 -22.70
C ALA A 112 -5.58 3.73 -23.35
N LEU A 113 -4.64 3.18 -22.62
CA LEU A 113 -3.29 2.86 -23.08
C LEU A 113 -3.30 1.86 -24.24
N PHE A 114 -4.14 0.81 -24.16
CA PHE A 114 -4.28 -0.18 -25.23
C PHE A 114 -4.83 0.46 -26.52
N ARG A 115 -5.86 1.32 -26.41
CA ARG A 115 -6.42 2.03 -27.54
C ARG A 115 -5.42 2.97 -28.21
N ALA A 116 -4.54 3.60 -27.41
CA ALA A 116 -3.56 4.56 -27.92
C ALA A 116 -2.32 3.89 -28.54
N HIS A 117 -1.93 2.72 -28.07
CA HIS A 117 -0.62 2.15 -28.39
C HIS A 117 -0.62 0.66 -28.74
N GLY A 118 -1.68 -0.09 -28.45
CA GLY A 118 -1.69 -1.55 -28.47
C GLY A 118 -1.24 -2.18 -29.81
N GLU A 119 -1.65 -1.60 -30.93
CA GLU A 119 -1.30 -2.11 -32.26
C GLU A 119 -0.04 -1.46 -32.84
N GLU A 120 0.07 -0.14 -32.76
CA GLU A 120 1.15 0.60 -33.44
C GLU A 120 2.45 0.67 -32.65
N ARG A 121 2.37 0.66 -31.31
CA ARG A 121 3.51 0.80 -30.40
C ARG A 121 3.43 -0.17 -29.23
N PRO A 122 3.51 -1.48 -29.47
CA PRO A 122 3.31 -2.50 -28.43
C PRO A 122 4.27 -2.38 -27.25
N MET A 123 5.49 -1.89 -27.47
CA MET A 123 6.45 -1.64 -26.39
C MET A 123 6.02 -0.47 -25.50
N ALA A 124 5.42 0.57 -26.05
CA ALA A 124 4.88 1.67 -25.24
C ALA A 124 3.69 1.19 -24.37
N TYR A 125 2.83 0.35 -24.94
CA TYR A 125 1.78 -0.32 -24.19
C TYR A 125 2.35 -1.20 -23.08
N PHE A 126 3.35 -2.03 -23.38
CA PHE A 126 3.97 -2.93 -22.40
C PHE A 126 4.56 -2.15 -21.22
N VAL A 127 5.38 -1.13 -21.50
CA VAL A 127 6.00 -0.29 -20.45
C VAL A 127 4.97 0.44 -19.61
N GLY A 128 3.96 1.04 -20.25
CA GLY A 128 2.88 1.72 -19.50
C GLY A 128 2.08 0.77 -18.63
N ARG A 129 1.75 -0.43 -19.14
CA ARG A 129 1.09 -1.49 -18.36
C ARG A 129 1.91 -1.90 -17.14
N GLU A 130 3.22 -2.06 -17.27
CA GLU A 130 4.09 -2.38 -16.14
C GLU A 130 4.04 -1.31 -15.04
N VAL A 131 4.06 -0.02 -15.42
CA VAL A 131 3.93 1.08 -14.45
C VAL A 131 2.58 1.05 -13.75
N TYR A 132 1.48 0.82 -14.49
CA TYR A 132 0.15 0.68 -13.88
C TYR A 132 0.09 -0.49 -12.91
N SER A 133 0.58 -1.66 -13.29
CA SER A 133 0.59 -2.85 -12.42
C SER A 133 1.46 -2.69 -11.18
N HIS A 134 2.53 -1.91 -11.25
CA HIS A 134 3.33 -1.59 -10.06
C HIS A 134 2.62 -0.60 -9.13
N LEU A 135 1.91 0.40 -9.68
CA LEU A 135 1.14 1.35 -8.87
C LEU A 135 -0.05 0.68 -8.16
N GLU A 136 -0.73 -0.24 -8.84
CA GLU A 136 -1.80 -1.05 -8.26
C GLU A 136 -1.28 -1.86 -7.07
N ARG A 137 -0.19 -2.63 -7.23
CA ARG A 137 0.38 -3.40 -6.12
C ARG A 137 0.79 -2.55 -4.91
N VAL A 138 1.17 -1.30 -5.12
CA VAL A 138 1.43 -0.38 -3.99
C VAL A 138 0.16 -0.12 -3.22
N LEU A 139 -0.98 0.10 -3.89
CA LEU A 139 -2.27 0.34 -3.25
C LEU A 139 -2.80 -0.93 -2.56
N ASP A 140 -2.69 -2.10 -3.21
CA ASP A 140 -2.96 -3.42 -2.62
C ASP A 140 -2.17 -3.61 -1.31
N GLY A 141 -0.88 -3.29 -1.32
CA GLY A 141 -0.05 -3.37 -0.10
C GLY A 141 -0.54 -2.46 1.03
N PHE A 142 -1.13 -1.31 0.73
CA PHE A 142 -1.78 -0.48 1.73
C PHE A 142 -3.13 -1.05 2.19
N GLU A 143 -3.90 -1.69 1.32
CA GLU A 143 -5.12 -2.41 1.70
C GLU A 143 -4.79 -3.59 2.62
N ASP A 144 -3.80 -4.41 2.29
CA ASP A 144 -3.33 -5.49 3.14
C ASP A 144 -2.95 -4.99 4.55
N LEU A 145 -2.23 -3.87 4.62
CA LEU A 145 -1.88 -3.23 5.88
C LEU A 145 -3.13 -2.74 6.65
N ALA A 146 -4.12 -2.19 5.96
CA ALA A 146 -5.38 -1.78 6.58
C ALA A 146 -6.14 -2.99 7.14
N ASN A 147 -6.15 -4.11 6.42
CA ASN A 147 -6.77 -5.36 6.86
C ASN A 147 -6.08 -5.93 8.12
N GLU A 148 -4.74 -5.86 8.22
CA GLU A 148 -4.02 -6.24 9.43
C GLU A 148 -4.39 -5.34 10.63
N ILE A 149 -4.47 -4.03 10.42
CA ILE A 149 -4.92 -3.08 11.47
C ILE A 149 -6.35 -3.41 11.90
N GLN A 150 -7.25 -3.66 10.96
CA GLN A 150 -8.64 -4.02 11.23
C GLN A 150 -8.75 -5.32 12.04
N GLY A 151 -7.96 -6.34 11.71
CA GLY A 151 -7.88 -7.58 12.48
C GLY A 151 -7.51 -7.31 13.95
N ILE A 152 -6.51 -6.46 14.19
CA ILE A 152 -6.09 -6.06 15.54
C ILE A 152 -7.23 -5.31 16.26
N VAL A 153 -7.98 -4.45 15.57
CA VAL A 153 -9.12 -3.74 16.15
C VAL A 153 -10.21 -4.71 16.58
N ILE A 154 -10.56 -5.68 15.72
CA ILE A 154 -11.59 -6.68 16.01
C ILE A 154 -11.23 -7.51 17.26
N ASP A 155 -9.98 -7.89 17.41
CA ASP A 155 -9.50 -8.71 18.52
C ASP A 155 -9.45 -7.95 19.87
N HIS A 156 -9.48 -6.60 19.85
CA HIS A 156 -9.22 -5.77 21.03
C HIS A 156 -10.29 -4.70 21.31
N ALA A 157 -11.36 -4.63 20.48
CA ALA A 157 -12.46 -3.65 20.63
C ALA A 157 -13.55 -4.05 21.64
#